data_dba26873cf3e6628640f536e762e13e7
#
_entry.id   dba26873cf3e6628640f536e762e13e7
#
_cell.length_a   1.000
_cell.length_b   1.000
_cell.length_c   1.000
_cell.angle_alpha   90.00
_cell.angle_beta   90.00
_cell.angle_gamma   90.00
#
_symmetry.space_group_name_H-M   'P 1'
#
loop_
_entity.id
_entity.type
_entity.pdbx_description
1 polymer ?
#
loop_
_entity_poly.entity_id
_entity_poly.type
_entity_poly.pdbx_seq_one_letter_code
_entity_poly.pdbx_strand_id
1 'polypeptide(L)'
;GSNQSALDELSTQLPKLMLQIIETNNIKIINGCHQYGASLNNRCPYGVWDSSGTSPDGTKDADWSLSIWISNRAFSAGVAYDVLLHESLHAFSYSTRNCPKNSTTNYRKDAREFFGGEEYLVDALVLYYGGTYNHYRTIGDLDSNEQSYLEDYINTCTS
;
A
#
# COMPACT_ATOMS: atom_id res chain seq x y z
N GLY A 1 -15.81 -2.74 -10.65
CA GLY A 1 -16.52 -4.01 -10.54
C GLY A 1 -17.72 -3.95 -9.60
N SER A 2 -18.30 -5.09 -9.38
CA SER A 2 -19.54 -5.21 -8.60
C SER A 2 -19.42 -4.78 -7.14
N ASN A 3 -18.20 -4.75 -6.60
CA ASN A 3 -17.93 -4.32 -5.23
C ASN A 3 -17.36 -2.89 -5.13
N GLN A 4 -17.44 -2.09 -6.19
CA GLN A 4 -16.86 -0.75 -6.18
C GLN A 4 -17.48 0.14 -5.08
N SER A 5 -18.80 0.12 -4.91
CA SER A 5 -19.47 0.90 -3.86
C SER A 5 -19.01 0.47 -2.46
N ALA A 6 -18.88 -0.85 -2.24
CA ALA A 6 -18.39 -1.38 -0.96
C ALA A 6 -16.93 -0.96 -0.73
N LEU A 7 -16.11 -0.97 -1.77
CA LEU A 7 -14.73 -0.54 -1.69
C LEU A 7 -14.61 0.96 -1.38
N ASP A 8 -15.42 1.79 -2.03
CA ASP A 8 -15.46 3.22 -1.77
C ASP A 8 -15.79 3.51 -0.29
N GLU A 9 -16.73 2.75 0.28
CA GLU A 9 -17.08 2.89 1.69
C GLU A 9 -15.96 2.42 2.61
N LEU A 10 -15.33 1.27 2.32
CA LEU A 10 -14.19 0.78 3.08
C LEU A 10 -13.03 1.77 3.08
N SER A 11 -12.80 2.46 1.96
CA SER A 11 -11.71 3.41 1.85
C SER A 11 -11.84 4.57 2.84
N THR A 12 -13.06 4.92 3.24
CA THR A 12 -13.28 5.98 4.25
C THR A 12 -12.80 5.60 5.63
N GLN A 13 -12.55 4.32 5.89
CA GLN A 13 -12.09 3.80 7.18
C GLN A 13 -10.57 3.73 7.29
N LEU A 14 -9.84 4.04 6.21
CA LEU A 14 -8.39 4.06 6.22
C LEU A 14 -7.85 5.10 7.23
N PRO A 15 -6.64 4.90 7.76
CA PRO A 15 -6.00 5.92 8.58
C PRO A 15 -5.99 7.27 7.88
N LYS A 16 -6.16 8.34 8.64
CA LYS A 16 -6.26 9.70 8.10
C LYS A 16 -5.10 10.06 7.16
N LEU A 17 -3.90 9.66 7.51
CA LEU A 17 -2.72 9.92 6.68
C LEU A 17 -2.85 9.24 5.30
N MET A 18 -3.37 8.01 5.26
CA MET A 18 -3.58 7.30 4.00
C MET A 18 -4.61 8.02 3.13
N LEU A 19 -5.69 8.51 3.73
CA LEU A 19 -6.70 9.29 3.01
C LEU A 19 -6.10 10.56 2.42
N GLN A 20 -5.25 11.25 3.17
CA GLN A 20 -4.57 12.46 2.70
C GLN A 20 -3.64 12.16 1.50
N ILE A 21 -2.90 11.08 1.57
CA ILE A 21 -1.98 10.68 0.49
C ILE A 21 -2.76 10.30 -0.77
N ILE A 22 -3.83 9.54 -0.61
CA ILE A 22 -4.69 9.13 -1.72
C ILE A 22 -5.28 10.36 -2.41
N GLU A 23 -5.81 11.30 -1.64
CA GLU A 23 -6.39 12.53 -2.18
C GLU A 23 -5.32 13.43 -2.82
N THR A 24 -4.23 13.70 -2.12
CA THR A 24 -3.17 14.61 -2.59
C THR A 24 -2.52 14.10 -3.87
N ASN A 25 -2.34 12.80 -4.00
CA ASN A 25 -1.69 12.19 -5.17
C ASN A 25 -2.70 11.72 -6.22
N ASN A 26 -3.98 11.96 -6.00
CA ASN A 26 -5.03 11.56 -6.91
C ASN A 26 -4.99 10.06 -7.23
N ILE A 27 -4.79 9.25 -6.20
CA ILE A 27 -4.69 7.79 -6.32
C ILE A 27 -6.09 7.21 -6.56
N LYS A 28 -6.21 6.41 -7.61
CA LYS A 28 -7.48 5.72 -7.92
C LYS A 28 -7.56 4.42 -7.12
N ILE A 29 -8.73 4.17 -6.53
CA ILE A 29 -9.01 2.91 -5.82
C ILE A 29 -10.07 2.17 -6.63
N ILE A 30 -9.70 1.01 -7.17
CA ILE A 30 -10.47 0.29 -8.18
C ILE A 30 -10.81 -1.11 -7.70
N ASN A 31 -12.09 -1.45 -7.74
CA ASN A 31 -12.50 -2.85 -7.61
C ASN A 31 -12.35 -3.53 -8.97
N GLY A 32 -11.35 -4.39 -9.08
CA GLY A 32 -11.09 -5.08 -10.33
C GLY A 32 -9.89 -6.02 -10.24
N CYS A 33 -9.74 -6.84 -11.27
CA CYS A 33 -8.61 -7.75 -11.41
C CYS A 33 -7.48 -7.05 -12.16
N HIS A 34 -6.35 -6.85 -11.50
CA HIS A 34 -5.18 -6.25 -12.15
C HIS A 34 -4.58 -7.25 -13.13
N GLN A 35 -4.59 -6.93 -14.42
CA GLN A 35 -4.25 -7.89 -15.47
C GLN A 35 -2.81 -8.36 -15.42
N TYR A 36 -1.87 -7.44 -15.19
CA TYR A 36 -0.47 -7.84 -15.06
C TYR A 36 -0.26 -8.74 -13.83
N GLY A 37 -0.87 -8.38 -12.70
CA GLY A 37 -0.80 -9.21 -11.49
C GLY A 37 -1.39 -10.60 -11.72
N ALA A 38 -2.50 -10.69 -12.45
CA ALA A 38 -3.12 -11.97 -12.81
C ALA A 38 -2.21 -12.81 -13.70
N SER A 39 -1.47 -12.19 -14.61
CA SER A 39 -0.57 -12.89 -15.53
C SER A 39 0.58 -13.59 -14.82
N LEU A 40 0.99 -13.08 -13.66
CA LEU A 40 2.09 -13.67 -12.88
C LEU A 40 1.68 -14.93 -12.13
N ASN A 41 0.40 -15.07 -11.75
CA ASN A 41 -0.07 -16.12 -10.86
C ASN A 41 -1.26 -16.95 -11.42
N ASN A 42 -1.66 -16.73 -12.67
CA ASN A 42 -2.80 -17.36 -13.31
C ASN A 42 -4.14 -17.13 -12.60
N ARG A 43 -4.25 -16.12 -11.76
CA ARG A 43 -5.49 -15.69 -11.10
C ARG A 43 -5.37 -14.26 -10.61
N CYS A 44 -6.51 -13.62 -10.35
CA CYS A 44 -6.51 -12.26 -9.78
C CYS A 44 -5.80 -12.25 -8.43
N PRO A 45 -4.83 -11.37 -8.24
CA PRO A 45 -4.28 -11.13 -6.90
C PRO A 45 -5.38 -10.51 -6.01
N TYR A 46 -5.24 -10.63 -4.70
CA TYR A 46 -6.15 -9.96 -3.79
C TYR A 46 -6.11 -8.44 -3.98
N GLY A 47 -4.93 -7.88 -4.07
CA GLY A 47 -4.72 -6.46 -4.33
C GLY A 47 -3.40 -6.17 -5.00
N VAL A 48 -3.30 -4.98 -5.59
CA VAL A 48 -2.08 -4.50 -6.25
C VAL A 48 -1.97 -2.99 -6.05
N TRP A 49 -0.77 -2.50 -5.73
CA TRP A 49 -0.38 -1.12 -5.92
C TRP A 49 0.31 -0.99 -7.28
N ASP A 50 -0.18 -0.11 -8.14
CA ASP A 50 0.38 0.12 -9.47
C ASP A 50 0.79 1.59 -9.62
N SER A 51 2.11 1.83 -9.59
CA SER A 51 2.66 3.17 -9.75
C SER A 51 2.79 3.57 -11.23
N SER A 52 2.82 2.61 -12.15
CA SER A 52 3.13 2.86 -13.56
C SER A 52 1.88 3.00 -14.46
N GLY A 53 0.72 2.57 -13.96
CA GLY A 53 -0.55 2.70 -14.65
C GLY A 53 -0.89 1.54 -15.57
N THR A 54 -1.87 0.74 -15.15
CA THR A 54 -2.47 -0.29 -15.99
C THR A 54 -3.96 -0.01 -16.05
N SER A 55 -4.51 0.14 -17.25
CA SER A 55 -5.96 0.35 -17.42
C SER A 55 -6.73 -0.93 -17.14
N PRO A 56 -8.08 -0.88 -16.97
CA PRO A 56 -8.89 -2.08 -16.75
C PRO A 56 -8.74 -3.16 -17.82
N ASP A 57 -8.37 -2.80 -19.05
CA ASP A 57 -8.16 -3.76 -20.14
C ASP A 57 -6.73 -4.32 -20.18
N GLY A 58 -5.87 -3.93 -19.22
CA GLY A 58 -4.51 -4.42 -19.11
C GLY A 58 -3.46 -3.65 -19.89
N THR A 59 -3.83 -2.62 -20.65
CA THR A 59 -2.86 -1.79 -21.36
C THR A 59 -2.24 -0.74 -20.43
N LYS A 60 -1.02 -0.30 -20.75
CA LYS A 60 -0.40 0.80 -19.99
C LYS A 60 -1.04 2.13 -20.41
N ASP A 61 -1.44 2.90 -19.41
CA ASP A 61 -2.10 4.18 -19.60
C ASP A 61 -1.72 5.11 -18.45
N ALA A 62 -1.15 6.27 -18.76
CA ALA A 62 -0.74 7.25 -17.78
C ALA A 62 -1.91 7.74 -16.89
N ASP A 63 -3.13 7.73 -17.44
CA ASP A 63 -4.33 8.12 -16.68
C ASP A 63 -4.64 7.15 -15.52
N TRP A 64 -4.09 5.94 -15.57
CA TRP A 64 -4.25 4.93 -14.52
C TRP A 64 -3.01 4.77 -13.64
N SER A 65 -2.01 5.63 -13.83
CA SER A 65 -0.86 5.65 -12.93
C SER A 65 -1.32 6.00 -11.51
N LEU A 66 -0.62 5.47 -10.51
CA LEU A 66 -0.97 5.62 -9.10
C LEU A 66 -2.38 5.06 -8.82
N SER A 67 -2.52 3.77 -8.97
CA SER A 67 -3.80 3.08 -8.69
C SER A 67 -3.62 1.92 -7.72
N ILE A 68 -4.67 1.72 -6.92
CA ILE A 68 -4.80 0.58 -6.02
C ILE A 68 -5.93 -0.29 -6.55
N TRP A 69 -5.67 -1.58 -6.71
CA TRP A 69 -6.63 -2.54 -7.22
C TRP A 69 -6.98 -3.56 -6.12
N ILE A 70 -8.27 -3.70 -5.84
CA ILE A 70 -8.77 -4.70 -4.89
C ILE A 70 -9.74 -5.59 -5.64
N SER A 71 -9.42 -6.86 -5.73
CA SER A 71 -10.22 -7.81 -6.51
C SER A 71 -11.44 -8.31 -5.73
N ASN A 72 -12.40 -8.89 -6.47
CA ASN A 72 -13.54 -9.55 -5.83
C ASN A 72 -13.12 -10.74 -4.96
N ARG A 73 -11.96 -11.36 -5.25
CA ARG A 73 -11.41 -12.41 -4.39
C ARG A 73 -11.15 -11.94 -2.98
N ALA A 74 -10.68 -10.70 -2.81
CA ALA A 74 -10.47 -10.13 -1.48
C ALA A 74 -11.79 -9.97 -0.72
N PHE A 75 -12.85 -9.53 -1.41
CA PHE A 75 -14.19 -9.43 -0.81
C PHE A 75 -14.74 -10.80 -0.44
N SER A 76 -14.63 -11.78 -1.33
CA SER A 76 -15.09 -13.14 -1.06
C SER A 76 -14.36 -13.79 0.11
N ALA A 77 -13.09 -13.48 0.28
CA ALA A 77 -12.28 -14.00 1.38
C ALA A 77 -12.46 -13.22 2.69
N GLY A 78 -13.23 -12.11 2.68
CA GLY A 78 -13.45 -11.29 3.87
C GLY A 78 -12.23 -10.46 4.30
N VAL A 79 -11.30 -10.19 3.39
CA VAL A 79 -10.04 -9.48 3.69
C VAL A 79 -9.87 -8.17 2.91
N ALA A 80 -10.96 -7.66 2.32
CA ALA A 80 -10.87 -6.49 1.44
C ALA A 80 -10.26 -5.26 2.14
N TYR A 81 -10.66 -4.96 3.38
CA TYR A 81 -10.10 -3.82 4.10
C TYR A 81 -8.60 -4.04 4.41
N ASP A 82 -8.24 -5.23 4.86
CA ASP A 82 -6.83 -5.53 5.19
C ASP A 82 -5.94 -5.39 3.96
N VAL A 83 -6.41 -5.86 2.82
CA VAL A 83 -5.70 -5.74 1.55
C VAL A 83 -5.62 -4.28 1.11
N LEU A 84 -6.71 -3.53 1.26
CA LEU A 84 -6.72 -2.10 0.95
C LEU A 84 -5.71 -1.33 1.81
N LEU A 85 -5.65 -1.60 3.10
CA LEU A 85 -4.65 -0.99 3.99
C LEU A 85 -3.23 -1.33 3.53
N HIS A 86 -2.98 -2.59 3.23
CA HIS A 86 -1.67 -3.06 2.74
C HIS A 86 -1.24 -2.30 1.47
N GLU A 87 -2.11 -2.24 0.48
CA GLU A 87 -1.80 -1.56 -0.78
C GLU A 87 -1.67 -0.05 -0.61
N SER A 88 -2.48 0.54 0.28
CA SER A 88 -2.36 1.96 0.63
C SER A 88 -1.00 2.28 1.27
N LEU A 89 -0.45 1.35 2.03
CA LEU A 89 0.86 1.51 2.65
C LEU A 89 2.00 1.37 1.63
N HIS A 90 1.83 0.56 0.60
CA HIS A 90 2.73 0.59 -0.56
C HIS A 90 2.69 1.97 -1.24
N ALA A 91 1.50 2.53 -1.41
CA ALA A 91 1.34 3.87 -1.96
C ALA A 91 2.03 4.93 -1.09
N PHE A 92 1.90 4.83 0.24
CA PHE A 92 2.60 5.70 1.17
C PHE A 92 4.13 5.58 0.98
N SER A 93 4.66 4.36 0.99
CA SER A 93 6.09 4.12 0.79
C SER A 93 6.57 4.77 -0.51
N TYR A 94 5.85 4.56 -1.60
CA TYR A 94 6.16 5.18 -2.89
C TYR A 94 6.14 6.71 -2.81
N SER A 95 5.19 7.30 -2.11
CA SER A 95 5.07 8.75 -1.98
C SER A 95 6.27 9.38 -1.28
N THR A 96 7.03 8.60 -0.51
CA THR A 96 8.20 9.06 0.24
C THR A 96 9.53 8.86 -0.51
N ARG A 97 9.49 8.42 -1.77
CA ARG A 97 10.70 8.08 -2.54
C ARG A 97 11.72 9.23 -2.68
N ASN A 98 11.26 10.46 -2.53
CA ASN A 98 12.11 11.64 -2.59
C ASN A 98 12.30 12.31 -1.22
N CYS A 99 11.83 11.68 -0.14
CA CYS A 99 11.99 12.21 1.21
C CYS A 99 13.46 12.10 1.64
N PRO A 100 14.17 13.23 1.80
CA PRO A 100 15.59 13.17 2.09
C PRO A 100 15.84 12.77 3.54
N LYS A 101 16.74 11.82 3.75
CA LYS A 101 17.25 11.49 5.07
C LYS A 101 18.59 12.18 5.32
N ASN A 102 19.47 12.13 4.32
CA ASN A 102 20.77 12.82 4.36
C ASN A 102 21.24 13.08 2.92
N SER A 103 22.50 13.47 2.73
CA SER A 103 23.04 13.81 1.43
C SER A 103 23.16 12.64 0.46
N THR A 104 23.12 11.39 0.94
CA THR A 104 23.35 10.19 0.13
C THR A 104 22.19 9.21 0.09
N THR A 105 21.22 9.37 1.00
CA THR A 105 20.09 8.43 1.08
C THR A 105 18.78 9.16 1.31
N ASN A 106 17.68 8.60 0.79
CA ASN A 106 16.35 9.03 1.12
C ASN A 106 15.77 8.13 2.23
N TYR A 107 14.70 8.60 2.86
CA TYR A 107 14.12 7.90 3.99
C TYR A 107 13.47 6.57 3.59
N ARG A 108 12.84 6.51 2.41
CA ARG A 108 12.24 5.26 1.92
C ARG A 108 13.28 4.16 1.79
N LYS A 109 14.42 4.48 1.15
CA LYS A 109 15.50 3.51 0.98
C LYS A 109 16.01 3.01 2.34
N ASP A 110 16.23 3.94 3.27
CA ASP A 110 16.70 3.61 4.61
C ASP A 110 15.68 2.74 5.36
N ALA A 111 14.40 3.08 5.29
CA ALA A 111 13.33 2.32 5.95
C ALA A 111 13.22 0.90 5.39
N ARG A 112 13.34 0.75 4.08
CA ARG A 112 13.33 -0.58 3.44
C ARG A 112 14.51 -1.41 3.91
N GLU A 113 15.69 -0.83 4.00
CA GLU A 113 16.87 -1.53 4.52
C GLU A 113 16.71 -1.89 5.99
N PHE A 114 16.16 -0.99 6.80
CA PHE A 114 15.95 -1.21 8.23
C PHE A 114 15.04 -2.43 8.48
N PHE A 115 13.97 -2.57 7.70
CA PHE A 115 13.00 -3.67 7.89
C PHE A 115 13.31 -4.92 7.05
N GLY A 116 14.19 -4.83 6.07
CA GLY A 116 14.58 -5.97 5.24
C GLY A 116 13.97 -6.01 3.84
N GLY A 117 13.28 -4.96 3.43
CA GLY A 117 12.70 -4.81 2.09
C GLY A 117 11.33 -4.16 2.11
N GLU A 118 10.80 -3.86 0.93
CA GLU A 118 9.52 -3.15 0.78
C GLU A 118 8.37 -3.86 1.49
N GLU A 119 8.24 -5.17 1.29
CA GLU A 119 7.12 -5.92 1.88
C GLU A 119 7.22 -6.01 3.40
N TYR A 120 8.44 -6.10 3.93
CA TYR A 120 8.67 -6.08 5.38
C TYR A 120 8.37 -4.70 5.98
N LEU A 121 8.71 -3.64 5.26
CA LEU A 121 8.34 -2.27 5.67
C LEU A 121 6.83 -2.11 5.71
N VAL A 122 6.12 -2.58 4.68
CA VAL A 122 4.65 -2.49 4.63
C VAL A 122 4.02 -3.30 5.75
N ASP A 123 4.49 -4.53 6.01
CA ASP A 123 3.99 -5.35 7.13
C ASP A 123 4.18 -4.63 8.47
N ALA A 124 5.33 -3.99 8.68
CA ALA A 124 5.59 -3.21 9.89
C ALA A 124 4.64 -2.01 10.00
N LEU A 125 4.40 -1.30 8.90
CA LEU A 125 3.46 -0.19 8.86
C LEU A 125 2.01 -0.64 9.13
N VAL A 126 1.61 -1.82 8.64
CA VAL A 126 0.30 -2.40 8.96
C VAL A 126 0.14 -2.55 10.47
N LEU A 127 1.16 -3.09 11.15
CA LEU A 127 1.14 -3.23 12.60
C LEU A 127 1.11 -1.87 13.30
N TYR A 128 1.87 -0.91 12.81
CA TYR A 128 1.87 0.46 13.35
C TYR A 128 0.48 1.08 13.36
N TYR A 129 -0.30 0.84 12.33
CA TYR A 129 -1.67 1.36 12.20
C TYR A 129 -2.74 0.43 12.81
N GLY A 130 -2.33 -0.57 13.57
CA GLY A 130 -3.25 -1.45 14.29
C GLY A 130 -3.84 -2.58 13.47
N GLY A 131 -3.35 -2.80 12.25
CA GLY A 131 -3.74 -3.93 11.43
C GLY A 131 -3.08 -5.22 11.89
N THR A 132 -3.61 -6.34 11.41
CA THR A 132 -3.11 -7.68 11.79
C THR A 132 -2.66 -8.50 10.58
N TYR A 133 -2.96 -8.03 9.38
CA TYR A 133 -2.71 -8.77 8.14
C TYR A 133 -1.30 -8.46 7.65
N ASN A 134 -0.38 -9.40 7.87
CA ASN A 134 0.96 -9.31 7.32
C ASN A 134 1.33 -10.60 6.59
N HIS A 135 2.24 -10.52 5.61
CA HIS A 135 2.59 -11.62 4.73
C HIS A 135 4.01 -12.14 4.92
N TYR A 136 4.93 -11.27 5.27
CA TYR A 136 6.36 -11.53 5.21
C TYR A 136 6.99 -11.51 6.60
N ARG A 137 6.50 -10.63 7.45
CA ARG A 137 7.02 -10.48 8.80
C ARG A 137 6.70 -11.71 9.65
N THR A 138 7.74 -12.32 10.25
CA THR A 138 7.60 -13.52 11.06
C THR A 138 8.00 -13.32 12.52
N ILE A 139 8.45 -12.12 12.90
CA ILE A 139 9.05 -11.86 14.23
C ILE A 139 8.04 -11.25 15.22
N GLY A 140 6.75 -11.21 14.88
CA GLY A 140 5.72 -10.74 15.79
C GLY A 140 5.53 -9.23 15.79
N ASP A 141 5.00 -8.68 16.89
CA ASP A 141 4.68 -7.27 17.04
C ASP A 141 5.91 -6.39 16.93
N LEU A 142 5.68 -5.09 16.71
CA LEU A 142 6.77 -4.11 16.66
C LEU A 142 7.42 -3.99 18.04
N ASP A 143 8.76 -4.01 18.06
CA ASP A 143 9.49 -3.64 19.25
C ASP A 143 9.59 -2.09 19.38
N SER A 144 10.16 -1.61 20.49
CA SER A 144 10.23 -0.17 20.75
C SER A 144 11.11 0.57 19.74
N ASN A 145 12.17 -0.06 19.23
CA ASN A 145 13.04 0.54 18.22
C ASN A 145 12.35 0.65 16.89
N GLU A 146 11.62 -0.39 16.48
CA GLU A 146 10.84 -0.39 15.25
C GLU A 146 9.71 0.65 15.32
N GLN A 147 9.02 0.71 16.45
CA GLN A 147 7.96 1.69 16.68
C GLN A 147 8.49 3.12 16.55
N SER A 148 9.61 3.42 17.20
CA SER A 148 10.26 4.75 17.14
C SER A 148 10.75 5.07 15.74
N TYR A 149 11.29 4.09 15.03
CA TYR A 149 11.77 4.28 13.67
C TYR A 149 10.62 4.68 12.73
N LEU A 150 9.51 3.94 12.79
CA LEU A 150 8.34 4.22 11.95
C LEU A 150 7.73 5.57 12.28
N GLU A 151 7.63 5.92 13.56
CA GLU A 151 7.12 7.22 13.98
C GLU A 151 7.96 8.36 13.40
N ASP A 152 9.27 8.25 13.47
CA ASP A 152 10.19 9.24 12.91
C ASP A 152 10.10 9.31 11.38
N TYR A 153 10.06 8.17 10.71
CA TYR A 153 9.89 8.09 9.26
C TYR A 153 8.60 8.78 8.81
N ILE A 154 7.48 8.43 9.44
CA ILE A 154 6.16 8.97 9.09
C ILE A 154 6.15 10.49 9.33
N ASN A 155 6.58 10.92 10.51
CA ASN A 155 6.57 12.35 10.86
C ASN A 155 7.46 13.17 9.94
N THR A 156 8.63 12.67 9.59
CA THR A 156 9.58 13.38 8.73
C THR A 156 9.08 13.50 7.30
N CYS A 157 8.50 12.43 6.76
CA CYS A 157 8.14 12.38 5.34
C CYS A 157 6.73 12.91 5.04
N THR A 158 5.98 13.32 6.06
CA THR A 158 4.62 13.88 5.91
C THR A 158 4.50 15.32 6.39
N SER A 159 5.58 15.92 6.84
CA SER A 159 5.58 17.32 7.32
C SER A 159 5.71 18.31 6.17
#